data_03dd26f5785f076d5d549708fd1e12e0
#
_entry.id   03dd26f5785f076d5d549708fd1e12e0
#
_cell.length_a   1.000
_cell.length_b   1.000
_cell.length_c   1.000
_cell.angle_alpha   90.00
_cell.angle_beta   90.00
_cell.angle_gamma   90.00
#
_symmetry.space_group_name_H-M   'P 1'
#
loop_
_entity.id
_entity.type
_entity.pdbx_description
1 polymer ?
#
loop_
_entity_poly.entity_id
_entity_poly.type
_entity_poly.pdbx_seq_one_letter_code
_entity_poly.pdbx_strand_id
1 'polypeptide(L)'
;MRPDCLRSIIAMKFIGYLKHPQHLRWEIYPVAHEEADRVKYGGSYLEKTDWWKEKQHGSTIGMLKGFLKEALFLHATFEHNRALWYVTYPFHIGLYALIGAFALTLFIALLVAAGFTGGFVSFLTFLLVLANVVGFAGVLFGTLGLIRRRLGDKGC
;
A
#
# COMPACT_ATOMS: atom_id res chain seq x y z
N MET A 1 27.88 -21.05 9.85
CA MET A 1 27.08 -20.39 10.91
C MET A 1 25.81 -21.20 11.10
N ARG A 2 25.52 -21.65 12.32
CA ARG A 2 24.31 -22.48 12.55
C ARG A 2 23.06 -21.63 12.35
N PRO A 3 22.02 -22.11 11.63
CA PRO A 3 20.82 -21.34 11.35
C PRO A 3 20.10 -20.84 12.61
N ASP A 4 20.21 -21.57 13.71
CA ASP A 4 19.62 -21.22 14.99
C ASP A 4 20.29 -19.99 15.64
N CYS A 5 21.61 -19.85 15.45
CA CYS A 5 22.36 -18.70 15.94
C CYS A 5 21.94 -17.42 15.20
N LEU A 6 21.72 -17.50 13.89
CA LEU A 6 21.25 -16.37 13.08
C LEU A 6 19.83 -15.92 13.50
N ARG A 7 18.93 -16.88 13.69
CA ARG A 7 17.56 -16.59 14.18
C ARG A 7 17.55 -15.92 15.54
N SER A 8 18.38 -16.41 16.48
CA SER A 8 18.49 -15.82 17.81
C SER A 8 19.05 -14.40 17.78
N ILE A 9 20.05 -14.13 16.93
CA ILE A 9 20.63 -12.78 16.76
C ILE A 9 19.58 -11.82 16.17
N ILE A 10 18.83 -12.25 15.15
CA ILE A 10 17.78 -11.44 14.53
C ILE A 10 16.68 -11.13 15.56
N ALA A 11 16.21 -12.13 16.31
CA ALA A 11 15.19 -11.94 17.33
C ALA A 11 15.65 -10.97 18.45
N MET A 12 16.90 -11.11 18.93
CA MET A 12 17.46 -10.21 19.94
C MET A 12 17.59 -8.77 19.44
N LYS A 13 18.02 -8.57 18.19
CA LYS A 13 18.08 -7.24 17.57
C LYS A 13 16.68 -6.64 17.41
N PHE A 14 15.72 -7.42 16.93
CA PHE A 14 14.35 -6.97 16.79
C PHE A 14 13.73 -6.54 18.12
N ILE A 15 13.87 -7.35 19.17
CA ILE A 15 13.45 -7.00 20.53
C ILE A 15 14.18 -5.76 21.06
N GLY A 16 15.48 -5.64 20.76
CA GLY A 16 16.26 -4.44 21.08
C GLY A 16 15.67 -3.18 20.45
N TYR A 17 15.38 -3.22 19.16
CA TYR A 17 14.77 -2.08 18.46
C TYR A 17 13.38 -1.71 18.97
N LEU A 18 12.56 -2.69 19.36
CA LEU A 18 11.25 -2.42 19.96
C LEU A 18 11.33 -1.72 21.33
N LYS A 19 12.44 -1.86 22.05
CA LYS A 19 12.65 -1.22 23.36
C LYS A 19 13.26 0.19 23.29
N HIS A 20 13.81 0.57 22.14
CA HIS A 20 14.35 1.90 21.97
C HIS A 20 13.23 2.91 21.69
N PRO A 21 13.22 4.06 22.38
CA PRO A 21 12.31 5.13 22.04
C PRO A 21 12.61 5.59 20.61
N GLN A 22 11.60 5.58 19.78
CA GLN A 22 11.72 6.06 18.41
C GLN A 22 11.73 7.58 18.42
N HIS A 23 12.90 8.18 18.33
CA HIS A 23 13.07 9.63 18.25
C HIS A 23 12.97 10.18 16.83
N LEU A 24 12.87 9.30 15.84
CA LEU A 24 12.79 9.70 14.44
C LEU A 24 11.38 10.09 14.09
N ARG A 25 11.23 11.34 13.72
CA ARG A 25 10.01 11.84 13.11
C ARG A 25 9.96 11.41 11.67
N TRP A 26 8.99 10.58 11.40
CA TRP A 26 8.64 10.13 10.06
C TRP A 26 7.47 10.92 9.49
N GLU A 27 7.04 11.96 10.19
CA GLU A 27 5.90 12.77 9.77
C GLU A 27 6.33 13.73 8.67
N ILE A 28 5.79 13.49 7.49
CA ILE A 28 5.80 14.42 6.37
C ILE A 28 4.46 15.15 6.40
N TYR A 29 4.49 16.43 6.39
CA TYR A 29 3.29 17.28 6.44
C TYR A 29 2.54 17.36 5.13
N PRO A 30 1.23 17.54 5.20
CA PRO A 30 0.30 17.37 6.31
C PRO A 30 -0.03 15.90 6.53
N VAL A 31 -0.26 15.47 7.78
CA VAL A 31 -0.60 14.08 8.09
C VAL A 31 -2.12 13.89 8.03
N ALA A 32 -2.56 12.87 7.29
CA ALA A 32 -3.98 12.63 7.01
C ALA A 32 -4.84 12.34 8.26
N HIS A 33 -4.23 11.96 9.37
CA HIS A 33 -4.91 11.64 10.63
C HIS A 33 -4.94 12.82 11.62
N GLU A 34 -4.34 13.95 11.29
CA GLU A 34 -4.40 15.16 12.10
C GLU A 34 -5.72 15.91 11.94
N GLU A 35 -6.02 16.74 12.92
CA GLU A 35 -7.20 17.61 12.90
C GLU A 35 -7.08 18.66 11.79
N ALA A 36 -8.24 19.04 11.20
CA ALA A 36 -8.27 19.93 10.04
C ALA A 36 -7.69 21.33 10.30
N ASP A 37 -7.75 21.81 11.54
CA ASP A 37 -7.16 23.09 11.96
C ASP A 37 -5.62 23.01 11.97
N ARG A 38 -5.05 21.87 12.34
CA ARG A 38 -3.60 21.64 12.32
C ARG A 38 -3.05 21.47 10.92
N VAL A 39 -3.79 20.80 10.05
CA VAL A 39 -3.43 20.66 8.63
C VAL A 39 -3.26 22.01 7.93
N LYS A 40 -3.99 23.04 8.37
CA LYS A 40 -3.87 24.42 7.86
C LYS A 40 -2.49 25.05 8.12
N TYR A 41 -1.79 24.61 9.16
CA TYR A 41 -0.48 25.15 9.54
C TYR A 41 0.70 24.37 8.95
N GLY A 42 0.47 23.40 8.09
CA GLY A 42 1.49 22.46 7.67
C GLY A 42 1.56 21.22 8.55
N GLY A 43 0.70 21.11 9.52
CA GLY A 43 0.23 19.87 10.11
C GLY A 43 1.10 19.16 11.10
N SER A 44 1.96 19.72 11.92
CA SER A 44 2.57 18.94 12.96
C SER A 44 2.44 19.51 14.35
N TYR A 45 2.29 18.59 15.30
CA TYR A 45 2.38 18.89 16.72
C TYR A 45 3.68 19.62 17.11
N LEU A 46 4.73 19.52 16.35
CA LEU A 46 6.05 20.02 16.69
C LEU A 46 6.31 21.45 16.29
N GLU A 47 5.41 22.04 15.52
CA GLU A 47 5.44 23.48 15.28
C GLU A 47 4.83 24.24 16.45
N LYS A 48 4.13 23.53 17.34
CA LYS A 48 3.54 24.10 18.53
C LYS A 48 4.50 23.97 19.71
N THR A 49 4.78 25.08 20.39
CA THR A 49 5.57 25.09 21.63
C THR A 49 4.87 24.19 22.66
N ASP A 50 5.66 23.39 23.38
CA ASP A 50 5.15 22.48 24.43
C ASP A 50 4.17 21.37 23.92
N TRP A 51 4.25 20.99 22.65
CA TRP A 51 3.43 19.94 22.02
C TRP A 51 3.34 18.63 22.85
N TRP A 52 4.40 18.28 23.59
CA TRP A 52 4.45 17.09 24.43
C TRP A 52 3.55 17.14 25.67
N LYS A 53 3.08 18.32 26.06
CA LYS A 53 2.14 18.53 27.19
C LYS A 53 0.69 18.37 26.74
N GLU A 54 0.42 18.38 25.46
CA GLU A 54 -0.93 18.31 24.94
C GLU A 54 -1.33 16.87 24.59
N LYS A 55 -2.62 16.60 24.75
CA LYS A 55 -3.18 15.31 24.31
C LYS A 55 -3.15 15.24 22.78
N GLN A 56 -2.55 14.19 22.27
CA GLN A 56 -2.59 13.92 20.83
C GLN A 56 -4.00 13.52 20.41
N HIS A 57 -4.55 14.22 19.43
CA HIS A 57 -5.84 13.92 18.82
C HIS A 57 -5.58 13.35 17.41
N GLY A 58 -5.94 12.11 17.21
CA GLY A 58 -5.87 11.46 15.90
C GLY A 58 -7.26 11.18 15.34
N SER A 59 -7.41 11.23 14.03
CA SER A 59 -8.63 10.81 13.35
C SER A 59 -8.42 9.48 12.65
N THR A 60 -9.03 8.40 13.16
CA THR A 60 -9.00 7.08 12.51
C THR A 60 -9.60 7.12 11.11
N ILE A 61 -10.67 7.90 10.93
CA ILE A 61 -11.30 8.07 9.60
C ILE A 61 -10.37 8.83 8.67
N GLY A 62 -9.70 9.88 9.15
CA GLY A 62 -8.69 10.63 8.39
C GLY A 62 -7.52 9.74 7.97
N MET A 63 -7.01 8.93 8.89
CA MET A 63 -5.96 7.95 8.62
C MET A 63 -6.39 6.93 7.55
N LEU A 64 -7.57 6.34 7.69
CA LEU A 64 -8.09 5.37 6.73
C LEU A 64 -8.29 6.00 5.35
N LYS A 65 -8.85 7.20 5.29
CA LYS A 65 -9.04 7.95 4.04
C LYS A 65 -7.71 8.26 3.36
N GLY A 66 -6.71 8.72 4.11
CA GLY A 66 -5.36 8.97 3.60
C GLY A 66 -4.70 7.70 3.09
N PHE A 67 -4.79 6.61 3.86
CA PHE A 67 -4.28 5.31 3.45
C PHE A 67 -4.93 4.79 2.17
N LEU A 68 -6.26 4.85 2.08
CA LEU A 68 -6.98 4.39 0.87
C LEU A 68 -6.63 5.26 -0.34
N LYS A 69 -6.52 6.57 -0.16
CA LYS A 69 -6.12 7.49 -1.23
C LYS A 69 -4.74 7.14 -1.76
N GLU A 70 -3.78 6.85 -0.88
CA GLU A 70 -2.44 6.47 -1.26
C GLU A 70 -2.38 5.05 -1.83
N ALA A 71 -3.01 4.07 -1.20
CA ALA A 71 -3.00 2.69 -1.65
C ALA A 71 -3.67 2.49 -3.02
N LEU A 72 -4.81 3.17 -3.27
CA LEU A 72 -5.55 3.00 -4.51
C LEU A 72 -5.04 3.89 -5.65
N PHE A 73 -4.57 5.10 -5.37
CA PHE A 73 -4.25 6.08 -6.40
C PHE A 73 -2.78 6.48 -6.45
N LEU A 74 -1.96 6.05 -5.48
CA LEU A 74 -0.55 6.46 -5.37
C LEU A 74 -0.41 7.99 -5.45
N HIS A 75 -1.22 8.68 -4.65
CA HIS A 75 -1.43 10.11 -4.77
C HIS A 75 -0.14 10.92 -4.60
N ALA A 76 0.69 10.58 -3.63
CA ALA A 76 1.99 11.23 -3.45
C ALA A 76 2.89 11.05 -4.68
N THR A 77 2.89 9.86 -5.28
CA THR A 77 3.64 9.60 -6.51
C THR A 77 3.07 10.42 -7.69
N PHE A 78 1.76 10.56 -7.78
CA PHE A 78 1.11 11.38 -8.80
C PHE A 78 1.48 12.86 -8.67
N GLU A 79 1.50 13.40 -7.45
CA GLU A 79 1.83 14.81 -7.21
C GLU A 79 3.31 15.12 -7.45
N HIS A 80 4.22 14.26 -6.99
CA HIS A 80 5.64 14.54 -6.99
C HIS A 80 6.38 13.98 -8.21
N ASN A 81 5.90 12.91 -8.83
CA ASN A 81 6.58 12.26 -9.96
C ASN A 81 5.61 11.57 -10.91
N ARG A 82 4.95 12.33 -11.75
CA ARG A 82 3.98 11.81 -12.72
C ARG A 82 4.57 10.79 -13.68
N ALA A 83 5.82 10.96 -14.10
CA ALA A 83 6.48 10.02 -15.00
C ALA A 83 6.65 8.62 -14.35
N LEU A 84 6.96 8.58 -13.06
CA LEU A 84 6.97 7.35 -12.28
C LEU A 84 5.56 6.79 -12.08
N TRP A 85 4.59 7.65 -11.82
CA TRP A 85 3.20 7.26 -11.60
C TRP A 85 2.61 6.50 -12.79
N TYR A 86 2.86 6.94 -14.03
CA TYR A 86 2.34 6.29 -15.23
C TYR A 86 2.76 4.82 -15.38
N VAL A 87 3.88 4.41 -14.81
CA VAL A 87 4.34 3.01 -14.85
C VAL A 87 4.03 2.26 -13.56
N THR A 88 4.07 2.94 -12.43
CA THR A 88 3.84 2.33 -11.11
C THR A 88 2.34 2.09 -10.84
N TYR A 89 1.48 3.01 -11.27
CA TYR A 89 0.05 2.89 -11.07
C TYR A 89 -0.57 1.68 -11.79
N PRO A 90 -0.33 1.47 -13.11
CA PRO A 90 -0.81 0.26 -13.78
C PRO A 90 -0.27 -1.03 -13.14
N PHE A 91 0.98 -1.03 -12.67
CA PHE A 91 1.56 -2.15 -11.95
C PHE A 91 0.75 -2.50 -10.69
N HIS A 92 0.46 -1.50 -9.85
CA HIS A 92 -0.27 -1.72 -8.60
C HIS A 92 -1.73 -2.13 -8.83
N ILE A 93 -2.42 -1.47 -9.76
CA ILE A 93 -3.79 -1.85 -10.12
C ILE A 93 -3.83 -3.26 -10.70
N GLY A 94 -2.86 -3.60 -11.56
CA GLY A 94 -2.73 -4.94 -12.08
C GLY A 94 -2.51 -5.98 -10.98
N LEU A 95 -1.65 -5.68 -10.01
CA LEU A 95 -1.40 -6.55 -8.86
C LEU A 95 -2.67 -6.73 -8.00
N TYR A 96 -3.40 -5.64 -7.71
CA TYR A 96 -4.66 -5.71 -6.97
C TYR A 96 -5.72 -6.53 -7.71
N ALA A 97 -5.79 -6.38 -9.04
CA ALA A 97 -6.70 -7.17 -9.87
C ALA A 97 -6.36 -8.68 -9.80
N LEU A 98 -5.08 -9.06 -9.82
CA LEU A 98 -4.65 -10.46 -9.68
C LEU A 98 -4.94 -11.01 -8.29
N ILE A 99 -4.71 -10.24 -7.23
CA ILE A 99 -5.05 -10.63 -5.86
C ILE A 99 -6.57 -10.83 -5.73
N GLY A 100 -7.35 -9.90 -6.28
CA GLY A 100 -8.81 -10.00 -6.32
C GLY A 100 -9.29 -11.21 -7.14
N ALA A 101 -8.64 -11.49 -8.28
CA ALA A 101 -8.93 -12.67 -9.10
C ALA A 101 -8.65 -13.97 -8.33
N PHE A 102 -7.56 -14.04 -7.59
CA PHE A 102 -7.26 -15.18 -6.73
C PHE A 102 -8.34 -15.40 -5.67
N ALA A 103 -8.72 -14.35 -4.94
CA ALA A 103 -9.79 -14.41 -3.95
C ALA A 103 -11.14 -14.82 -4.58
N LEU A 104 -11.45 -14.27 -5.76
CA LEU A 104 -12.67 -14.59 -6.51
C LEU A 104 -12.66 -16.06 -6.99
N THR A 105 -11.51 -16.59 -7.38
CA THR A 105 -11.37 -18.01 -7.75
C THR A 105 -11.72 -18.90 -6.57
N LEU A 106 -11.18 -18.62 -5.38
CA LEU A 106 -11.52 -19.37 -4.17
C LEU A 106 -13.01 -19.28 -3.84
N PHE A 107 -13.58 -18.10 -3.97
CA PHE A 107 -15.01 -17.89 -3.72
C PHE A 107 -15.89 -18.67 -4.69
N ILE A 108 -15.60 -18.65 -6.00
CA ILE A 108 -16.30 -19.42 -7.01
C ILE A 108 -16.17 -20.93 -6.72
N ALA A 109 -14.98 -21.40 -6.36
CA ALA A 109 -14.75 -22.80 -6.04
C ALA A 109 -15.63 -23.26 -4.86
N LEU A 110 -15.74 -22.44 -3.81
CA LEU A 110 -16.63 -22.72 -2.66
C LEU A 110 -18.10 -22.76 -3.07
N LEU A 111 -18.56 -21.83 -3.91
CA LEU A 111 -19.93 -21.83 -4.40
C LEU A 111 -20.25 -23.09 -5.20
N VAL A 112 -19.37 -23.48 -6.12
CA VAL A 112 -19.54 -24.67 -6.94
C VAL A 112 -19.52 -25.93 -6.08
N ALA A 113 -18.62 -26.01 -5.09
CA ALA A 113 -18.59 -27.12 -4.13
C ALA A 113 -19.86 -27.21 -3.27
N ALA A 114 -20.50 -26.07 -2.97
CA ALA A 114 -21.80 -26.00 -2.28
C ALA A 114 -23.00 -26.29 -3.21
N GLY A 115 -22.78 -26.62 -4.49
CA GLY A 115 -23.83 -26.95 -5.47
C GLY A 115 -24.46 -25.75 -6.16
N PHE A 116 -23.93 -24.53 -5.97
CA PHE A 116 -24.41 -23.35 -6.70
C PHE A 116 -23.90 -23.39 -8.14
N THR A 117 -24.80 -23.31 -9.09
CA THR A 117 -24.54 -23.27 -10.55
C THR A 117 -25.45 -22.24 -11.20
N GLY A 118 -25.21 -21.92 -12.47
CA GLY A 118 -26.09 -21.05 -13.25
C GLY A 118 -25.54 -19.65 -13.46
N GLY A 119 -26.43 -18.73 -13.82
CA GLY A 119 -26.08 -17.39 -14.31
C GLY A 119 -25.19 -16.56 -13.36
N PHE A 120 -25.41 -16.70 -12.07
CA PHE A 120 -24.59 -15.98 -11.07
C PHE A 120 -23.12 -16.44 -11.10
N VAL A 121 -22.88 -17.74 -11.11
CA VAL A 121 -21.51 -18.30 -11.18
C VAL A 121 -20.86 -17.92 -12.52
N SER A 122 -21.63 -17.95 -13.62
CA SER A 122 -21.12 -17.52 -14.92
C SER A 122 -20.73 -16.04 -14.93
N PHE A 123 -21.51 -15.18 -14.30
CA PHE A 123 -21.18 -13.77 -14.15
C PHE A 123 -19.89 -13.57 -13.35
N LEU A 124 -19.74 -14.26 -12.22
CA LEU A 124 -18.50 -14.20 -11.42
C LEU A 124 -17.28 -14.71 -12.22
N THR A 125 -17.46 -15.76 -13.01
CA THR A 125 -16.40 -16.29 -13.89
C THR A 125 -16.03 -15.27 -14.96
N PHE A 126 -16.99 -14.56 -15.53
CA PHE A 126 -16.70 -13.45 -16.45
C PHE A 126 -15.86 -12.36 -15.78
N LEU A 127 -16.25 -11.93 -14.56
CA LEU A 127 -15.46 -10.96 -13.79
C LEU A 127 -14.04 -11.47 -13.47
N LEU A 128 -13.91 -12.76 -13.18
CA LEU A 128 -12.61 -13.40 -12.95
C LEU A 128 -11.72 -13.32 -14.19
N VAL A 129 -12.24 -13.61 -15.36
CA VAL A 129 -11.50 -13.50 -16.63
C VAL A 129 -11.07 -12.05 -16.86
N LEU A 130 -11.99 -11.10 -16.70
CA LEU A 130 -11.69 -9.68 -16.86
C LEU A 130 -10.58 -9.21 -15.88
N ALA A 131 -10.69 -9.60 -14.61
CA ALA A 131 -9.70 -9.25 -13.60
C ALA A 131 -8.31 -9.83 -13.92
N ASN A 132 -8.25 -11.06 -14.43
CA ASN A 132 -6.98 -11.66 -14.87
C ASN A 132 -6.39 -10.92 -16.07
N VAL A 133 -7.19 -10.60 -17.10
CA VAL A 133 -6.70 -9.87 -18.28
C VAL A 133 -6.17 -8.50 -17.91
N VAL A 134 -6.92 -7.73 -17.14
CA VAL A 134 -6.51 -6.40 -16.66
C VAL A 134 -5.29 -6.52 -15.75
N GLY A 135 -5.28 -7.53 -14.87
CA GLY A 135 -4.19 -7.79 -13.94
C GLY A 135 -2.87 -8.07 -14.65
N PHE A 136 -2.86 -9.04 -15.55
CA PHE A 136 -1.64 -9.39 -16.31
C PHE A 136 -1.17 -8.24 -17.20
N ALA A 137 -2.08 -7.57 -17.90
CA ALA A 137 -1.74 -6.43 -18.75
C ALA A 137 -1.12 -5.29 -17.92
N GLY A 138 -1.71 -4.95 -16.77
CA GLY A 138 -1.22 -3.90 -15.88
C GLY A 138 0.15 -4.21 -15.29
N VAL A 139 0.33 -5.45 -14.77
CA VAL A 139 1.62 -5.88 -14.21
C VAL A 139 2.70 -5.92 -15.31
N LEU A 140 2.39 -6.46 -16.48
CA LEU A 140 3.35 -6.54 -17.58
C LEU A 140 3.79 -5.16 -18.04
N PHE A 141 2.83 -4.27 -18.32
CA PHE A 141 3.11 -2.89 -18.74
C PHE A 141 3.93 -2.13 -17.69
N GLY A 142 3.49 -2.20 -16.42
CA GLY A 142 4.17 -1.52 -15.33
C GLY A 142 5.59 -2.05 -15.10
N THR A 143 5.77 -3.38 -15.13
CA THR A 143 7.09 -4.01 -14.95
C THR A 143 8.06 -3.59 -16.07
N LEU A 144 7.63 -3.66 -17.32
CA LEU A 144 8.45 -3.24 -18.45
C LEU A 144 8.84 -1.76 -18.37
N GLY A 145 7.89 -0.90 -17.98
CA GLY A 145 8.15 0.52 -17.78
C GLY A 145 9.14 0.79 -16.65
N LEU A 146 9.03 0.09 -15.52
CA LEU A 146 9.96 0.21 -14.40
C LEU A 146 11.36 -0.30 -14.75
N ILE A 147 11.48 -1.42 -15.45
CA ILE A 147 12.76 -1.96 -15.92
C ILE A 147 13.43 -0.97 -16.90
N ARG A 148 12.68 -0.48 -17.90
CA ARG A 148 13.20 0.53 -18.85
C ARG A 148 13.72 1.75 -18.14
N ARG A 149 12.98 2.26 -17.15
CA ARG A 149 13.40 3.41 -16.35
C ARG A 149 14.68 3.12 -15.60
N ARG A 150 14.77 1.97 -14.90
CA ARG A 150 15.96 1.58 -14.12
C ARG A 150 17.21 1.42 -15.01
N LEU A 151 17.05 0.90 -16.22
CA LEU A 151 18.15 0.75 -17.17
C LEU A 151 18.54 2.09 -17.83
N GLY A 152 17.59 3.04 -17.94
CA GLY A 152 17.83 4.37 -18.49
C GLY A 152 18.45 5.35 -17.49
N ASP A 153 18.14 5.22 -16.21
CA ASP A 153 18.78 5.96 -15.13
C ASP A 153 20.19 5.37 -14.90
N LYS A 154 21.15 5.86 -15.70
CA LYS A 154 22.57 5.66 -15.40
C LYS A 154 22.83 6.42 -14.12
N GLY A 155 22.88 5.70 -13.00
CA GLY A 155 23.18 6.27 -11.70
C GLY A 155 24.48 7.06 -11.78
N CYS A 156 24.40 8.36 -11.47
CA CYS A 156 25.55 9.16 -11.10
C CYS A 156 26.06 8.71 -9.75
#